data_d328252239e1884a955eb6f2dd6744b5
#
_entry.id   d328252239e1884a955eb6f2dd6744b5
#
_cell.length_a   1.000
_cell.length_b   1.000
_cell.length_c   1.000
_cell.angle_alpha   90.00
_cell.angle_beta   90.00
_cell.angle_gamma   90.00
#
_symmetry.space_group_name_H-M   'P 1'
#
loop_
_entity.id
_entity.type
_entity.pdbx_description
1 polymer ?
#
loop_
_entity_poly.entity_id
_entity_poly.type
_entity_poly.pdbx_seq_one_letter_code
_entity_poly.pdbx_strand_id
1 'polypeptide(L)'
;NTNYTGDLENIKYSNLNVLNKFKKKFPKVVLGLSDHTFGHVSVLGAIMLGARVIEKHFTDNNKRTGPDHFFAMNPKSWKEMVLATRDLESAMGDGVKRIEKNELNSIVVQRRSIRANQILNKGTIIRENMLDYLRPCPNGALRPCDKKKIINKNLKKDIKYHEIIKFSDVF
;
A
#
# COMPACT_ATOMS: atom_id res chain seq x y z
N ASN A 1 2.38 27.94 4.21
CA ASN A 1 1.39 28.55 5.09
C ASN A 1 2.10 29.28 6.21
N THR A 2 1.85 30.58 6.34
CA THR A 2 2.51 31.50 7.29
C THR A 2 1.72 31.69 8.60
N ASN A 3 0.85 30.76 8.95
CA ASN A 3 0.10 30.82 10.19
C ASN A 3 0.90 30.19 11.33
N TYR A 4 1.42 31.01 12.23
CA TYR A 4 2.30 30.66 13.36
C TYR A 4 1.55 30.33 14.64
N THR A 5 0.26 30.06 14.60
CA THR A 5 -0.55 29.98 15.84
C THR A 5 -0.39 28.67 16.61
N GLY A 6 0.26 27.68 16.07
CA GLY A 6 0.38 26.37 16.72
C GLY A 6 -0.97 25.70 17.03
N ASP A 7 -2.05 26.19 16.47
CA ASP A 7 -3.37 25.60 16.61
C ASP A 7 -3.45 24.28 15.85
N LEU A 8 -3.90 23.22 16.53
CA LEU A 8 -4.04 21.89 15.93
C LEU A 8 -4.96 21.89 14.70
N GLU A 9 -5.96 22.76 14.67
CA GLU A 9 -6.86 22.86 13.51
C GLU A 9 -6.22 23.50 12.28
N ASN A 10 -5.12 24.20 12.42
CA ASN A 10 -4.44 24.84 11.31
C ASN A 10 -3.88 23.87 10.26
N ILE A 11 -3.72 22.60 10.63
CA ILE A 11 -3.28 21.55 9.69
C ILE A 11 -4.21 21.46 8.45
N LYS A 12 -5.50 21.74 8.60
CA LYS A 12 -6.49 21.73 7.50
C LYS A 12 -6.20 22.79 6.41
N TYR A 13 -5.46 23.85 6.76
CA TYR A 13 -5.09 24.92 5.85
C TYR A 13 -3.71 24.73 5.20
N SER A 14 -3.00 23.65 5.51
CA SER A 14 -1.64 23.38 4.94
C SER A 14 -1.66 23.20 3.42
N ASN A 15 -2.78 22.71 2.87
CA ASN A 15 -2.98 22.56 1.43
C ASN A 15 -1.78 21.97 0.67
N LEU A 16 -1.23 20.87 1.18
CA LEU A 16 -0.03 20.22 0.64
C LEU A 16 -0.14 19.88 -0.85
N ASN A 17 -1.36 19.67 -1.35
CA ASN A 17 -1.61 19.39 -2.77
C ASN A 17 -1.09 20.49 -3.73
N VAL A 18 -0.79 21.69 -3.22
CA VAL A 18 -0.15 22.75 -4.00
C VAL A 18 1.22 22.31 -4.53
N LEU A 19 1.94 21.43 -3.80
CA LEU A 19 3.22 20.87 -4.24
C LEU A 19 3.11 20.14 -5.59
N ASN A 20 1.99 19.45 -5.86
CA ASN A 20 1.74 18.83 -7.15
C ASN A 20 1.63 19.86 -8.29
N LYS A 21 1.03 21.03 -8.01
CA LYS A 21 0.96 22.13 -8.98
C LYS A 21 2.33 22.73 -9.21
N PHE A 22 3.11 22.95 -8.15
CA PHE A 22 4.47 23.50 -8.24
C PHE A 22 5.41 22.55 -8.99
N LYS A 23 5.34 21.24 -8.72
CA LYS A 23 6.12 20.23 -9.45
C LYS A 23 5.88 20.29 -10.97
N LYS A 24 4.62 20.48 -11.38
CA LYS A 24 4.26 20.62 -12.80
C LYS A 24 4.71 21.95 -13.39
N LYS A 25 4.53 23.05 -12.65
CA LYS A 25 4.83 24.40 -13.13
C LYS A 25 6.33 24.71 -13.11
N PHE A 26 7.06 24.12 -12.16
CA PHE A 26 8.49 24.39 -11.92
C PHE A 26 9.28 23.07 -11.85
N PRO A 27 9.37 22.29 -12.95
CA PRO A 27 9.91 20.94 -12.93
C PRO A 27 11.40 20.83 -12.59
N LYS A 28 12.14 21.96 -12.68
CA LYS A 28 13.59 22.03 -12.38
C LYS A 28 13.90 22.58 -10.99
N VAL A 29 12.88 22.95 -10.21
CA VAL A 29 13.04 23.55 -8.88
C VAL A 29 12.93 22.49 -7.81
N VAL A 30 13.80 22.55 -6.80
CA VAL A 30 13.69 21.72 -5.60
C VAL A 30 12.54 22.25 -4.75
N LEU A 31 11.57 21.41 -4.48
CA LEU A 31 10.40 21.76 -3.65
C LEU A 31 10.69 21.51 -2.17
N GLY A 32 10.13 22.34 -1.32
CA GLY A 32 10.22 22.23 0.13
C GLY A 32 8.92 22.62 0.82
N LEU A 33 8.88 22.40 2.13
CA LEU A 33 7.83 22.81 3.03
C LEU A 33 8.44 23.55 4.23
N SER A 34 7.99 24.79 4.45
CA SER A 34 8.14 25.49 5.72
C SER A 34 6.87 25.24 6.53
N ASP A 35 6.99 24.46 7.61
CA ASP A 35 5.86 23.90 8.35
C ASP A 35 5.78 24.43 9.78
N HIS A 36 4.62 24.97 10.14
CA HIS A 36 4.31 25.54 11.43
C HIS A 36 3.24 24.73 12.20
N THR A 37 2.95 23.50 11.75
CA THR A 37 2.00 22.62 12.43
C THR A 37 2.67 21.78 13.51
N PHE A 38 1.89 21.23 14.42
CA PHE A 38 2.37 20.27 15.41
C PHE A 38 2.82 18.96 14.75
N GLY A 39 3.84 18.33 15.33
CA GLY A 39 4.30 17.03 14.91
C GLY A 39 4.90 17.02 13.50
N HIS A 40 4.77 15.90 12.79
CA HIS A 40 5.46 15.72 11.50
C HIS A 40 4.56 15.14 10.38
N VAL A 41 3.25 15.11 10.58
CA VAL A 41 2.32 14.58 9.56
C VAL A 41 2.41 15.36 8.26
N SER A 42 2.43 16.71 8.35
CA SER A 42 2.57 17.60 7.19
C SER A 42 3.88 17.36 6.45
N VAL A 43 4.97 17.11 7.19
CA VAL A 43 6.29 16.79 6.65
C VAL A 43 6.25 15.52 5.81
N LEU A 44 5.71 14.43 6.37
CA LEU A 44 5.59 13.15 5.65
C LEU A 44 4.74 13.30 4.39
N GLY A 45 3.62 14.02 4.49
CA GLY A 45 2.77 14.34 3.33
C GLY A 45 3.51 15.12 2.26
N ALA A 46 4.28 16.14 2.63
CA ALA A 46 5.06 16.95 1.69
C ALA A 46 6.15 16.11 0.98
N ILE A 47 6.84 15.24 1.71
CA ILE A 47 7.87 14.34 1.15
C ILE A 47 7.24 13.38 0.14
N MET A 48 6.09 12.79 0.44
CA MET A 48 5.33 11.96 -0.51
C MET A 48 4.99 12.72 -1.79
N LEU A 49 4.70 14.03 -1.70
CA LEU A 49 4.41 14.88 -2.84
C LEU A 49 5.66 15.42 -3.55
N GLY A 50 6.85 15.06 -3.06
CA GLY A 50 8.13 15.34 -3.71
C GLY A 50 8.93 16.50 -3.11
N ALA A 51 8.57 16.99 -1.93
CA ALA A 51 9.43 17.94 -1.19
C ALA A 51 10.76 17.27 -0.81
N ARG A 52 11.85 18.05 -0.84
CA ARG A 52 13.21 17.61 -0.49
C ARG A 52 13.87 18.50 0.57
N VAL A 53 13.25 19.60 0.91
CA VAL A 53 13.69 20.53 1.96
C VAL A 53 12.53 20.71 2.92
N ILE A 54 12.81 20.56 4.22
CA ILE A 54 11.84 20.76 5.28
C ILE A 54 12.41 21.76 6.29
N GLU A 55 11.60 22.74 6.64
CA GLU A 55 11.88 23.72 7.67
C GLU A 55 10.77 23.65 8.73
N LYS A 56 11.17 23.63 10.01
CA LYS A 56 10.26 23.67 11.16
C LYS A 56 10.89 24.44 12.31
N HIS A 57 10.06 25.02 13.15
CA HIS A 57 10.51 25.61 14.40
C HIS A 57 11.14 24.54 15.31
N PHE A 58 12.25 24.91 15.95
CA PHE A 58 13.00 24.04 16.85
C PHE A 58 13.18 24.70 18.23
N THR A 59 13.10 23.91 19.28
CA THR A 59 13.37 24.32 20.66
C THR A 59 14.11 23.24 21.43
N ASP A 60 14.91 23.64 22.36
CA ASP A 60 15.50 22.75 23.36
C ASP A 60 14.48 22.31 24.43
N ASN A 61 13.46 23.15 24.70
CA ASN A 61 12.45 22.87 25.73
C ASN A 61 11.11 23.57 25.39
N ASN A 62 10.08 22.77 25.18
CA ASN A 62 8.73 23.25 24.85
C ASN A 62 8.05 24.01 25.99
N LYS A 63 8.58 23.97 27.23
CA LYS A 63 8.05 24.69 28.40
C LYS A 63 8.61 26.10 28.55
N ARG A 64 9.51 26.52 27.67
CA ARG A 64 10.05 27.89 27.68
C ARG A 64 8.95 28.89 27.37
N THR A 65 9.05 30.08 27.96
CA THR A 65 8.19 31.20 27.66
C THR A 65 8.58 31.80 26.28
N GLY A 66 7.60 31.98 25.43
CA GLY A 66 7.78 32.54 24.08
C GLY A 66 6.72 32.03 23.12
N PRO A 67 6.52 32.71 21.99
CA PRO A 67 5.39 32.42 21.09
C PRO A 67 5.47 31.07 20.39
N ASP A 68 6.69 30.56 20.15
CA ASP A 68 6.89 29.42 19.24
C ASP A 68 7.25 28.11 19.95
N HIS A 69 7.73 28.19 21.21
CA HIS A 69 8.29 27.03 21.91
C HIS A 69 7.29 25.89 22.10
N PHE A 70 6.02 26.17 22.33
CA PHE A 70 5.04 25.16 22.69
C PHE A 70 4.70 24.21 21.52
N PHE A 71 4.78 24.63 20.27
CA PHE A 71 4.54 23.81 19.08
C PHE A 71 5.81 23.42 18.32
N ALA A 72 6.94 24.03 18.65
CA ALA A 72 8.23 23.72 18.01
C ALA A 72 8.65 22.28 18.24
N MET A 73 9.43 21.74 17.34
CA MET A 73 10.06 20.43 17.49
C MET A 73 11.19 20.52 18.50
N ASN A 74 11.23 19.62 19.46
CA ASN A 74 12.37 19.42 20.35
C ASN A 74 13.30 18.33 19.82
N PRO A 75 14.50 18.08 20.43
CA PRO A 75 15.44 17.07 19.93
C PRO A 75 14.83 15.68 19.76
N LYS A 76 13.93 15.27 20.66
CA LYS A 76 13.27 13.96 20.59
C LYS A 76 12.30 13.89 19.40
N SER A 77 11.37 14.83 19.31
CA SER A 77 10.38 14.85 18.24
C SER A 77 11.03 15.11 16.87
N TRP A 78 12.13 15.87 16.82
CA TRP A 78 12.91 16.04 15.58
C TRP A 78 13.51 14.72 15.11
N LYS A 79 14.13 13.97 16.04
CA LYS A 79 14.65 12.63 15.73
C LYS A 79 13.55 11.69 15.23
N GLU A 80 12.38 11.69 15.89
CA GLU A 80 11.23 10.89 15.47
C GLU A 80 10.76 11.25 14.04
N MET A 81 10.69 12.55 13.73
CA MET A 81 10.35 13.03 12.39
C MET A 81 11.35 12.53 11.33
N VAL A 82 12.65 12.62 11.62
CA VAL A 82 13.70 12.17 10.70
C VAL A 82 13.61 10.67 10.46
N LEU A 83 13.45 9.87 11.52
CA LEU A 83 13.30 8.41 11.40
C LEU A 83 12.05 8.04 10.60
N ALA A 84 10.90 8.63 10.93
CA ALA A 84 9.66 8.40 10.19
C ALA A 84 9.79 8.79 8.70
N THR A 85 10.56 9.84 8.41
CA THR A 85 10.85 10.24 7.02
C THR A 85 11.67 9.18 6.29
N ARG A 86 12.71 8.61 6.93
CA ARG A 86 13.53 7.54 6.31
C ARG A 86 12.73 6.25 6.11
N ASP A 87 11.88 5.90 7.06
CA ASP A 87 10.98 4.76 6.92
C ASP A 87 9.99 4.96 5.75
N LEU A 88 9.41 6.16 5.64
CA LEU A 88 8.55 6.52 4.53
C LEU A 88 9.27 6.42 3.18
N GLU A 89 10.48 6.99 3.05
CA GLU A 89 11.28 6.93 1.82
C GLU A 89 11.56 5.47 1.41
N SER A 90 11.85 4.61 2.38
CA SER A 90 12.06 3.17 2.15
C SER A 90 10.76 2.48 1.70
N ALA A 91 9.62 2.87 2.26
CA ALA A 91 8.32 2.30 1.93
C ALA A 91 7.76 2.73 0.57
N MET A 92 8.22 3.86 0.03
CA MET A 92 7.74 4.38 -1.26
C MET A 92 8.01 3.44 -2.44
N GLY A 93 9.13 2.70 -2.40
CA GLY A 93 9.51 1.78 -3.47
C GLY A 93 9.68 2.46 -4.84
N ASP A 94 9.62 1.66 -5.89
CA ASP A 94 9.80 2.09 -7.29
C ASP A 94 8.48 2.18 -8.09
N GLY A 95 7.34 1.91 -7.47
CA GLY A 95 6.02 1.94 -8.10
C GLY A 95 5.71 0.74 -9.01
N VAL A 96 6.59 -0.23 -9.13
CA VAL A 96 6.37 -1.42 -9.96
C VAL A 96 5.67 -2.50 -9.13
N LYS A 97 4.45 -2.88 -9.51
CA LYS A 97 3.73 -3.98 -8.83
C LYS A 97 4.29 -5.34 -9.26
N ARG A 98 4.90 -6.04 -8.31
CA ARG A 98 5.43 -7.41 -8.45
C ARG A 98 5.20 -8.21 -7.16
N ILE A 99 5.56 -9.47 -7.19
CA ILE A 99 5.69 -10.28 -5.99
C ILE A 99 7.05 -9.95 -5.38
N GLU A 100 7.04 -9.41 -4.17
CA GLU A 100 8.28 -9.07 -3.48
C GLU A 100 8.98 -10.32 -2.90
N LYS A 101 10.28 -10.21 -2.65
CA LYS A 101 11.09 -11.34 -2.17
C LYS A 101 10.56 -11.95 -0.88
N ASN A 102 10.04 -11.13 0.03
CA ASN A 102 9.46 -11.57 1.30
C ASN A 102 8.09 -12.24 1.16
N GLU A 103 7.43 -12.14 -0.01
CA GLU A 103 6.15 -12.80 -0.30
C GLU A 103 6.32 -14.22 -0.88
N LEU A 104 7.52 -14.58 -1.38
CA LEU A 104 7.74 -15.82 -2.12
C LEU A 104 7.32 -17.08 -1.34
N ASN A 105 7.61 -17.13 -0.04
CA ASN A 105 7.27 -18.28 0.81
C ASN A 105 5.77 -18.38 1.14
N SER A 106 5.06 -17.27 1.14
CA SER A 106 3.65 -17.20 1.51
C SER A 106 2.70 -17.28 0.31
N ILE A 107 3.20 -17.07 -0.90
CA ILE A 107 2.37 -16.95 -2.10
C ILE A 107 1.53 -18.21 -2.38
N VAL A 108 2.08 -19.40 -2.14
CA VAL A 108 1.38 -20.68 -2.33
C VAL A 108 0.26 -20.82 -1.30
N VAL A 109 0.58 -20.54 -0.03
CA VAL A 109 -0.35 -20.72 1.09
C VAL A 109 -1.48 -19.70 1.08
N GLN A 110 -1.18 -18.44 0.71
CA GLN A 110 -2.13 -17.33 0.80
C GLN A 110 -3.04 -17.18 -0.44
N ARG A 111 -2.61 -17.66 -1.58
CA ARG A 111 -3.43 -17.61 -2.80
C ARG A 111 -4.50 -18.69 -2.79
N ARG A 112 -5.63 -18.38 -3.44
CA ARG A 112 -6.72 -19.34 -3.63
C ARG A 112 -6.56 -20.09 -4.95
N SER A 113 -6.93 -21.38 -4.95
CA SER A 113 -7.08 -22.22 -6.14
C SER A 113 -8.55 -22.52 -6.40
N ILE A 114 -8.87 -22.89 -7.63
CA ILE A 114 -10.17 -23.39 -8.02
C ILE A 114 -10.29 -24.83 -7.58
N ARG A 115 -11.38 -25.19 -6.88
CA ARG A 115 -11.69 -26.55 -6.41
C ARG A 115 -13.12 -26.90 -6.74
N ALA A 116 -13.38 -28.19 -6.84
CA ALA A 116 -14.76 -28.68 -6.95
C ALA A 116 -15.49 -28.57 -5.61
N ASN A 117 -16.71 -28.04 -5.58
CA ASN A 117 -17.54 -27.98 -4.38
C ASN A 117 -18.48 -29.20 -4.24
N GLN A 118 -18.32 -30.18 -5.11
CA GLN A 118 -19.02 -31.47 -5.13
C GLN A 118 -18.18 -32.47 -5.90
N ILE A 119 -18.59 -33.77 -5.87
CA ILE A 119 -17.97 -34.80 -6.72
C ILE A 119 -18.42 -34.54 -8.16
N LEU A 120 -17.43 -34.43 -9.09
CA LEU A 120 -17.66 -34.24 -10.51
C LEU A 120 -17.11 -35.41 -11.29
N ASN A 121 -17.95 -36.11 -12.06
CA ASN A 121 -17.54 -37.25 -12.86
C ASN A 121 -16.85 -36.81 -14.17
N LYS A 122 -16.04 -37.66 -14.74
CA LYS A 122 -15.50 -37.52 -16.09
C LYS A 122 -16.60 -37.20 -17.08
N GLY A 123 -16.31 -36.25 -17.99
CA GLY A 123 -17.29 -35.77 -18.99
C GLY A 123 -18.24 -34.65 -18.49
N THR A 124 -18.27 -34.38 -17.18
CA THR A 124 -19.06 -33.26 -16.63
C THR A 124 -18.64 -31.95 -17.27
N ILE A 125 -19.60 -31.17 -17.73
CA ILE A 125 -19.38 -29.77 -18.19
C ILE A 125 -19.30 -28.88 -16.97
N ILE A 126 -18.16 -28.24 -16.74
CA ILE A 126 -17.91 -27.38 -15.59
C ILE A 126 -18.80 -26.14 -15.64
N ARG A 127 -19.53 -25.89 -14.56
CA ARG A 127 -20.33 -24.69 -14.32
C ARG A 127 -19.81 -23.92 -13.10
N GLU A 128 -20.06 -22.63 -13.04
CA GLU A 128 -19.55 -21.76 -11.96
C GLU A 128 -20.05 -22.21 -10.56
N ASN A 129 -21.30 -22.64 -10.46
CA ASN A 129 -21.90 -23.15 -9.21
C ASN A 129 -21.31 -24.48 -8.70
N MET A 130 -20.41 -25.12 -9.49
CA MET A 130 -19.68 -26.34 -9.10
C MET A 130 -18.29 -26.04 -8.51
N LEU A 131 -17.93 -24.77 -8.35
CA LEU A 131 -16.58 -24.35 -8.00
C LEU A 131 -16.52 -23.58 -6.69
N ASP A 132 -15.49 -23.91 -5.90
CA ASP A 132 -15.04 -23.15 -4.73
C ASP A 132 -13.68 -22.53 -4.99
N TYR A 133 -13.37 -21.48 -4.23
CA TYR A 133 -12.10 -20.76 -4.29
C TYR A 133 -11.41 -20.79 -2.93
N LEU A 134 -10.60 -21.82 -2.68
CA LEU A 134 -10.00 -22.10 -1.39
C LEU A 134 -8.46 -22.03 -1.43
N ARG A 135 -7.87 -21.71 -0.29
CA ARG A 135 -6.42 -21.83 -0.05
C ARG A 135 -6.05 -23.29 0.25
N PRO A 136 -4.82 -23.70 -0.06
CA PRO A 136 -3.74 -23.06 -0.79
C PRO A 136 -3.89 -23.14 -2.31
N CYS A 137 -2.98 -22.44 -3.04
CA CYS A 137 -2.83 -22.55 -4.49
C CYS A 137 -1.45 -23.12 -4.84
N PRO A 138 -1.27 -24.45 -4.81
CA PRO A 138 0.00 -25.06 -5.15
C PRO A 138 0.34 -24.88 -6.63
N ASN A 139 1.58 -25.17 -6.99
CA ASN A 139 2.04 -25.08 -8.37
C ASN A 139 1.19 -25.97 -9.30
N GLY A 140 0.80 -25.39 -10.45
CA GLY A 140 -0.07 -26.05 -11.42
C GLY A 140 -1.58 -25.96 -11.12
N ALA A 141 -1.99 -25.46 -9.94
CA ALA A 141 -3.39 -25.22 -9.64
C ALA A 141 -3.90 -23.96 -10.37
N LEU A 142 -5.14 -24.00 -10.84
CA LEU A 142 -5.79 -22.84 -11.43
C LEU A 142 -6.21 -21.84 -10.35
N ARG A 143 -5.98 -20.56 -10.63
CA ARG A 143 -6.37 -19.44 -9.76
C ARG A 143 -7.79 -18.97 -10.11
N PRO A 144 -8.48 -18.26 -9.22
CA PRO A 144 -9.82 -17.71 -9.48
C PRO A 144 -9.91 -16.90 -10.78
N CYS A 145 -8.86 -16.15 -11.13
CA CYS A 145 -8.80 -15.38 -12.38
C CYS A 145 -8.78 -16.27 -13.65
N ASP A 146 -8.42 -17.53 -13.51
CA ASP A 146 -8.35 -18.49 -14.61
C ASP A 146 -9.72 -19.19 -14.89
N LYS A 147 -10.77 -18.92 -14.11
CA LYS A 147 -12.06 -19.62 -14.20
C LYS A 147 -12.66 -19.64 -15.60
N LYS A 148 -12.54 -18.52 -16.33
CA LYS A 148 -13.06 -18.42 -17.72
C LYS A 148 -12.43 -19.43 -18.67
N LYS A 149 -11.25 -19.96 -18.35
CA LYS A 149 -10.54 -20.95 -19.16
C LYS A 149 -11.10 -22.35 -19.04
N ILE A 150 -11.89 -22.63 -17.99
CA ILE A 150 -12.42 -23.96 -17.68
C ILE A 150 -13.95 -24.04 -17.68
N ILE A 151 -14.66 -22.94 -17.49
CA ILE A 151 -16.12 -22.89 -17.59
C ILE A 151 -16.56 -23.35 -18.98
N ASN A 152 -17.62 -24.18 -19.01
CA ASN A 152 -18.19 -24.84 -20.20
C ASN A 152 -17.24 -25.85 -20.89
N LYS A 153 -16.15 -26.26 -20.25
CA LYS A 153 -15.30 -27.36 -20.71
C LYS A 153 -15.66 -28.65 -20.01
N ASN A 154 -15.39 -29.79 -20.68
CA ASN A 154 -15.62 -31.12 -20.15
C ASN A 154 -14.43 -31.60 -19.33
N LEU A 155 -14.70 -32.29 -18.21
CA LEU A 155 -13.68 -32.95 -17.41
C LEU A 155 -13.13 -34.21 -18.12
N LYS A 156 -11.81 -34.38 -18.08
CA LYS A 156 -11.10 -35.56 -18.58
C LYS A 156 -11.07 -36.70 -17.58
N LYS A 157 -11.28 -36.44 -16.29
CA LYS A 157 -11.24 -37.40 -15.18
C LYS A 157 -12.28 -37.02 -14.13
N ASP A 158 -12.52 -37.94 -13.18
CA ASP A 158 -13.30 -37.67 -11.98
C ASP A 158 -12.53 -36.69 -11.07
N ILE A 159 -13.25 -35.78 -10.42
CA ILE A 159 -12.74 -34.82 -9.45
C ILE A 159 -13.51 -34.99 -8.15
N LYS A 160 -12.78 -35.19 -7.04
CA LYS A 160 -13.38 -35.34 -5.71
C LYS A 160 -13.80 -33.99 -5.13
N TYR A 161 -14.64 -34.04 -4.12
CA TYR A 161 -15.00 -32.87 -3.31
C TYR A 161 -13.75 -32.17 -2.77
N HIS A 162 -13.66 -30.87 -2.95
CA HIS A 162 -12.53 -29.99 -2.61
C HIS A 162 -11.20 -30.34 -3.32
N GLU A 163 -11.20 -31.25 -4.30
CA GLU A 163 -10.02 -31.49 -5.13
C GLU A 163 -9.72 -30.26 -6.02
N ILE A 164 -8.44 -29.99 -6.19
CA ILE A 164 -7.95 -28.88 -7.03
C ILE A 164 -8.19 -29.23 -8.49
N ILE A 165 -8.76 -28.28 -9.23
CA ILE A 165 -8.92 -28.38 -10.68
C ILE A 165 -7.70 -27.78 -11.37
N LYS A 166 -7.07 -28.53 -12.27
CA LYS A 166 -5.93 -28.11 -13.08
C LYS A 166 -6.36 -27.92 -14.54
N PHE A 167 -5.58 -27.18 -15.29
CA PHE A 167 -5.85 -27.01 -16.72
C PHE A 167 -5.76 -28.32 -17.51
N SER A 168 -4.91 -29.26 -17.06
CA SER A 168 -4.79 -30.61 -17.61
C SER A 168 -6.03 -31.49 -17.42
N ASP A 169 -6.90 -31.15 -16.48
CA ASP A 169 -8.08 -31.93 -16.13
C ASP A 169 -9.29 -31.63 -17.06
N VAL A 170 -9.16 -30.65 -17.98
CA VAL A 170 -10.21 -30.24 -18.92
C VAL A 170 -9.78 -30.37 -20.37
N PHE A 171 -10.79 -30.49 -21.29
CA PHE A 171 -10.59 -30.52 -22.74
C PHE A 171 -10.42 -29.11 -23.35
#